data_b8f000ffe590e9d54d23066ff6bb4d64
#
_entry.id   b8f000ffe590e9d54d23066ff6bb4d64
#
_cell.length_a   1.000
_cell.length_b   1.000
_cell.length_c   1.000
_cell.angle_alpha   90.00
_cell.angle_beta   90.00
_cell.angle_gamma   90.00
#
_symmetry.space_group_name_H-M   'P 1'
#
loop_
_entity.id
_entity.type
_entity.pdbx_description
1 polymer ?
#
loop_
_entity_poly.entity_id
_entity_poly.type
_entity_poly.pdbx_seq_one_letter_code
_entity_poly.pdbx_strand_id
1 'polypeptide(L)'
;LTTLGIGVATLMNPSWARFAASNFNILLIAEVAVVFLFSMRTYKANVMSLYAMFFIYSALNGVTLSLVSLAYGIMEATVPALIGALAFFVAFSIVGLTTKKNLAGLTPYLVAAIFGMIIVSLVFMAASYFSIPYLSSISYSTISLILGYVGVVVFSIFTAVDMNMIKNSVT
;
A
#
# COMPACT_ATOMS: atom_id res chain seq x y z
N LEU A 1 -6.48 -13.72 -1.57
CA LEU A 1 -6.01 -15.10 -1.38
C LEU A 1 -4.60 -15.29 -1.90
N THR A 2 -4.26 -14.86 -3.13
CA THR A 2 -2.91 -15.01 -3.72
C THR A 2 -1.84 -14.36 -2.85
N THR A 3 -2.03 -13.12 -2.42
CA THR A 3 -1.10 -12.39 -1.53
C THR A 3 -0.85 -13.17 -0.24
N LEU A 4 -1.90 -13.65 0.42
CA LEU A 4 -1.78 -14.44 1.65
C LEU A 4 -1.10 -15.79 1.40
N GLY A 5 -1.46 -16.51 0.33
CA GLY A 5 -0.85 -17.79 0.00
C GLY A 5 0.64 -17.69 -0.27
N ILE A 6 1.06 -16.71 -1.06
CA ILE A 6 2.49 -16.44 -1.35
C ILE A 6 3.21 -15.97 -0.08
N GLY A 7 2.58 -15.11 0.72
CA GLY A 7 3.15 -14.67 1.99
C GLY A 7 3.43 -15.83 2.94
N VAL A 8 2.47 -16.71 3.14
CA VAL A 8 2.65 -17.93 3.97
C VAL A 8 3.74 -18.83 3.39
N ALA A 9 3.74 -19.08 2.07
CA ALA A 9 4.77 -19.88 1.42
C ALA A 9 6.18 -19.28 1.61
N THR A 10 6.30 -17.94 1.58
CA THR A 10 7.56 -17.24 1.85
C THR A 10 8.02 -17.45 3.29
N LEU A 11 7.10 -17.34 4.25
CA LEU A 11 7.40 -17.57 5.67
C LEU A 11 7.81 -19.01 5.98
N MET A 12 7.22 -19.98 5.28
CA MET A 12 7.54 -21.40 5.45
C MET A 12 8.87 -21.83 4.82
N ASN A 13 9.45 -21.02 3.96
CA ASN A 13 10.73 -21.33 3.29
C ASN A 13 11.82 -20.32 3.68
N PRO A 14 12.66 -20.62 4.70
CA PRO A 14 13.70 -19.70 5.19
C PRO A 14 14.73 -19.30 4.13
N SER A 15 15.05 -20.19 3.19
CA SER A 15 16.00 -19.91 2.11
C SER A 15 15.45 -18.86 1.15
N TRP A 16 14.20 -19.00 0.77
CA TRP A 16 13.48 -18.03 -0.07
C TRP A 16 13.30 -16.70 0.66
N ALA A 17 12.92 -16.72 1.93
CA ALA A 17 12.78 -15.50 2.74
C ALA A 17 14.10 -14.72 2.82
N ARG A 18 15.23 -15.39 3.03
CA ARG A 18 16.56 -14.75 3.04
C ARG A 18 16.93 -14.14 1.68
N PHE A 19 16.71 -14.88 0.60
CA PHE A 19 16.94 -14.38 -0.76
C PHE A 19 16.08 -13.14 -1.06
N ALA A 20 14.81 -13.18 -0.72
CA ALA A 20 13.89 -12.05 -0.90
C ALA A 20 14.30 -10.85 -0.02
N ALA A 21 14.71 -11.08 1.24
CA ALA A 21 15.19 -10.03 2.13
C ALA A 21 16.47 -9.36 1.63
N SER A 22 17.43 -10.12 1.09
CA SER A 22 18.65 -9.55 0.50
C SER A 22 18.39 -8.73 -0.77
N ASN A 23 17.25 -8.96 -1.44
CA ASN A 23 16.85 -8.24 -2.64
C ASN A 23 15.62 -7.34 -2.42
N PHE A 24 15.37 -6.92 -1.17
CA PHE A 24 14.16 -6.18 -0.80
C PHE A 24 13.94 -4.91 -1.63
N ASN A 25 15.00 -4.12 -1.87
CA ASN A 25 14.92 -2.91 -2.68
C ASN A 25 14.53 -3.21 -4.14
N ILE A 26 14.99 -4.32 -4.69
CA ILE A 26 14.63 -4.75 -6.05
C ILE A 26 13.16 -5.16 -6.09
N LEU A 27 12.66 -5.84 -5.05
CA LEU A 27 11.24 -6.19 -4.94
C LEU A 27 10.35 -4.94 -4.89
N LEU A 28 10.72 -3.93 -4.09
CA LEU A 28 9.98 -2.67 -4.02
C LEU A 28 9.94 -1.95 -5.38
N ILE A 29 11.08 -1.89 -6.08
CA ILE A 29 11.14 -1.29 -7.41
C ILE A 29 10.28 -2.08 -8.40
N ALA A 30 10.30 -3.41 -8.33
CA ALA A 30 9.46 -4.27 -9.17
C ALA A 30 7.97 -4.06 -8.90
N GLU A 31 7.55 -3.90 -7.64
CA GLU A 31 6.16 -3.59 -7.28
C GLU A 31 5.71 -2.26 -7.89
N VAL A 32 6.50 -1.21 -7.72
CA VAL A 32 6.20 0.11 -8.30
C VAL A 32 6.13 0.03 -9.83
N ALA A 33 7.06 -0.68 -10.48
CA ALA A 33 7.06 -0.87 -11.91
C ALA A 33 5.81 -1.62 -12.40
N VAL A 34 5.40 -2.68 -11.70
CA VAL A 34 4.17 -3.44 -12.05
C VAL A 34 2.93 -2.57 -11.90
N VAL A 35 2.81 -1.79 -10.82
CA VAL A 35 1.68 -0.85 -10.63
C VAL A 35 1.65 0.19 -11.75
N PHE A 36 2.80 0.75 -12.11
CA PHE A 36 2.88 1.73 -13.18
C PHE A 36 2.49 1.15 -14.54
N LEU A 37 3.00 -0.03 -14.87
CA LEU A 37 2.64 -0.75 -16.10
C LEU A 37 1.15 -1.14 -16.12
N PHE A 38 0.61 -1.56 -14.99
CA PHE A 38 -0.82 -1.87 -14.83
C PHE A 38 -1.66 -0.63 -15.10
N SER A 39 -1.31 0.50 -14.47
CA SER A 39 -2.02 1.77 -14.64
C SER A 39 -2.01 2.25 -16.09
N MET A 40 -0.86 2.18 -16.77
CA MET A 40 -0.74 2.59 -18.17
C MET A 40 -1.53 1.69 -19.14
N ARG A 41 -1.64 0.40 -18.83
CA ARG A 41 -2.30 -0.58 -19.71
C ARG A 41 -3.78 -0.77 -19.48
N THR A 42 -4.33 -0.33 -18.36
CA THR A 42 -5.73 -0.56 -17.96
C THR A 42 -6.72 -0.19 -19.07
N TYR A 43 -6.46 0.86 -19.84
CA TYR A 43 -7.35 1.32 -20.91
C TYR A 43 -7.22 0.56 -22.24
N LYS A 44 -6.16 -0.23 -22.44
CA LYS A 44 -5.87 -0.88 -23.74
C LYS A 44 -5.65 -2.38 -23.63
N ALA A 45 -5.61 -2.93 -22.43
CA ALA A 45 -5.32 -4.34 -22.22
C ALA A 45 -6.59 -5.18 -22.32
N ASN A 46 -6.40 -6.39 -22.82
CA ASN A 46 -7.41 -7.42 -22.75
C ASN A 46 -7.57 -7.90 -21.27
N VAL A 47 -8.77 -8.33 -20.91
CA VAL A 47 -9.13 -8.76 -19.55
C VAL A 47 -8.15 -9.81 -18.98
N MET A 48 -7.69 -10.76 -19.81
CA MET A 48 -6.74 -11.79 -19.39
C MET A 48 -5.37 -11.21 -19.00
N SER A 49 -4.90 -10.18 -19.73
CA SER A 49 -3.67 -9.47 -19.38
C SER A 49 -3.79 -8.72 -18.05
N LEU A 50 -4.96 -8.12 -17.78
CA LEU A 50 -5.22 -7.44 -16.51
C LEU A 50 -5.22 -8.42 -15.33
N TYR A 51 -5.83 -9.59 -15.48
CA TYR A 51 -5.77 -10.65 -14.46
C TYR A 51 -4.34 -11.11 -14.21
N ALA A 52 -3.56 -11.35 -15.27
CA ALA A 52 -2.16 -11.77 -15.12
C ALA A 52 -1.34 -10.73 -14.35
N MET A 53 -1.47 -9.45 -14.70
CA MET A 53 -0.78 -8.36 -14.00
C MET A 53 -1.22 -8.24 -12.54
N PHE A 54 -2.52 -8.40 -12.26
CA PHE A 54 -3.05 -8.40 -10.90
C PHE A 54 -2.47 -9.56 -10.07
N PHE A 55 -2.35 -10.75 -10.65
CA PHE A 55 -1.73 -11.90 -9.97
C PHE A 55 -0.25 -11.66 -9.67
N ILE A 56 0.51 -11.11 -10.62
CA ILE A 56 1.92 -10.76 -10.42
C ILE A 56 2.06 -9.72 -9.29
N TYR A 57 1.26 -8.66 -9.33
CA TYR A 57 1.24 -7.66 -8.26
C TYR A 57 0.90 -8.27 -6.91
N SER A 58 -0.16 -9.10 -6.84
CA SER A 58 -0.57 -9.76 -5.61
C SER A 58 0.51 -10.72 -5.06
N ALA A 59 1.27 -11.37 -5.93
CA ALA A 59 2.36 -12.25 -5.54
C ALA A 59 3.54 -11.46 -4.96
N LEU A 60 3.97 -10.38 -5.62
CA LEU A 60 5.02 -9.49 -5.11
C LEU A 60 4.66 -8.93 -3.75
N ASN A 61 3.45 -8.38 -3.60
CA ASN A 61 2.95 -7.89 -2.30
C ASN A 61 2.94 -8.99 -1.22
N GLY A 62 2.65 -10.25 -1.59
CA GLY A 62 2.70 -11.36 -0.65
C GLY A 62 4.10 -11.59 -0.08
N VAL A 63 5.12 -11.51 -0.94
CA VAL A 63 6.53 -11.62 -0.52
C VAL A 63 6.92 -10.43 0.35
N THR A 64 6.66 -9.21 -0.09
CA THR A 64 7.03 -7.97 0.62
C THR A 64 6.37 -7.88 2.00
N LEU A 65 5.05 -8.13 2.09
CA LEU A 65 4.33 -8.13 3.36
C LEU A 65 4.83 -9.22 4.31
N SER A 66 5.24 -10.40 3.80
CA SER A 66 5.81 -11.44 4.66
C SER A 66 7.16 -11.04 5.25
N LEU A 67 8.01 -10.35 4.48
CA LEU A 67 9.27 -9.82 4.99
C LEU A 67 9.06 -8.73 6.04
N VAL A 68 8.10 -7.83 5.83
CA VAL A 68 7.69 -6.84 6.82
C VAL A 68 7.19 -7.54 8.09
N SER A 69 6.37 -8.59 7.94
CA SER A 69 5.88 -9.39 9.07
C SER A 69 7.00 -10.05 9.87
N LEU A 70 8.05 -10.53 9.20
CA LEU A 70 9.22 -11.08 9.88
C LEU A 70 10.01 -10.01 10.63
N ALA A 71 10.09 -8.80 10.09
CA ALA A 71 10.83 -7.69 10.71
C ALA A 71 10.14 -7.12 11.95
N TYR A 72 8.80 -7.03 11.93
CA TYR A 72 8.00 -6.39 13.00
C TYR A 72 7.27 -7.37 13.93
N GLY A 73 7.32 -8.65 13.64
CA GLY A 73 6.58 -9.69 14.37
C GLY A 73 5.19 -9.96 13.81
N ILE A 74 4.89 -11.25 13.63
CA ILE A 74 3.63 -11.67 12.99
C ILE A 74 2.45 -11.42 13.93
N MET A 75 2.52 -11.93 15.17
CA MET A 75 1.42 -11.84 16.14
C MET A 75 1.36 -10.48 16.82
N GLU A 76 2.50 -9.83 17.01
CA GLU A 76 2.61 -8.60 17.79
C GLU A 76 2.22 -7.35 16.98
N ALA A 77 2.55 -7.31 15.70
CA ALA A 77 2.31 -6.15 14.85
C ALA A 77 1.45 -6.46 13.63
N THR A 78 1.73 -7.54 12.89
CA THR A 78 1.09 -7.79 11.59
C THR A 78 -0.37 -8.19 11.73
N VAL A 79 -0.70 -9.12 12.63
CA VAL A 79 -2.09 -9.57 12.84
C VAL A 79 -2.98 -8.43 13.35
N PRO A 80 -2.61 -7.65 14.38
CA PRO A 80 -3.40 -6.50 14.79
C PRO A 80 -3.55 -5.44 13.68
N ALA A 81 -2.50 -5.20 12.89
CA ALA A 81 -2.57 -4.26 11.77
C ALA A 81 -3.55 -4.72 10.69
N LEU A 82 -3.55 -6.02 10.34
CA LEU A 82 -4.50 -6.59 9.36
C LEU A 82 -5.95 -6.52 9.86
N ILE A 83 -6.19 -6.82 11.13
CA ILE A 83 -7.53 -6.71 11.74
C ILE A 83 -7.98 -5.24 11.72
N GLY A 84 -7.09 -4.31 12.09
CA GLY A 84 -7.36 -2.88 12.04
C GLY A 84 -7.68 -2.42 10.63
N ALA A 85 -6.86 -2.79 9.64
CA ALA A 85 -7.07 -2.45 8.24
C ALA A 85 -8.42 -2.98 7.72
N LEU A 86 -8.79 -4.23 8.06
CA LEU A 86 -10.07 -4.80 7.70
C LEU A 86 -11.24 -4.04 8.33
N ALA A 87 -11.14 -3.69 9.62
CA ALA A 87 -12.16 -2.93 10.32
C ALA A 87 -12.36 -1.54 9.68
N PHE A 88 -11.28 -0.82 9.39
CA PHE A 88 -11.32 0.45 8.66
C PHE A 88 -11.93 0.30 7.28
N PHE A 89 -11.50 -0.71 6.52
CA PHE A 89 -12.05 -0.98 5.19
C PHE A 89 -13.56 -1.20 5.23
N VAL A 90 -14.06 -2.04 6.13
CA VAL A 90 -15.51 -2.30 6.27
C VAL A 90 -16.25 -1.04 6.69
N ALA A 91 -15.77 -0.32 7.70
CA ALA A 91 -16.40 0.90 8.18
C ALA A 91 -16.52 1.97 7.09
N PHE A 92 -15.43 2.27 6.38
CA PHE A 92 -15.42 3.30 5.34
C PHE A 92 -16.11 2.83 4.05
N SER A 93 -16.16 1.53 3.77
CA SER A 93 -17.00 0.97 2.70
C SER A 93 -18.48 1.24 2.97
N ILE A 94 -18.94 1.00 4.19
CA ILE A 94 -20.34 1.29 4.59
C ILE A 94 -20.61 2.79 4.44
N VAL A 95 -19.72 3.66 4.92
CA VAL A 95 -19.85 5.11 4.76
C VAL A 95 -19.96 5.51 3.29
N GLY A 96 -19.11 4.97 2.42
CA GLY A 96 -19.15 5.24 0.98
C GLY A 96 -20.45 4.80 0.34
N LEU A 97 -20.93 3.59 0.66
CA LEU A 97 -22.17 3.04 0.12
C LEU A 97 -23.42 3.75 0.63
N THR A 98 -23.41 4.24 1.86
CA THR A 98 -24.58 4.92 2.46
C THR A 98 -24.63 6.42 2.15
N THR A 99 -23.52 7.04 1.82
CA THR A 99 -23.44 8.47 1.51
C THR A 99 -24.21 8.78 0.22
N LYS A 100 -25.16 9.73 0.30
CA LYS A 100 -25.97 10.17 -0.84
C LYS A 100 -25.26 11.18 -1.76
N LYS A 101 -24.25 11.88 -1.23
CA LYS A 101 -23.46 12.84 -2.00
C LYS A 101 -22.44 12.12 -2.88
N ASN A 102 -22.16 12.68 -4.05
CA ASN A 102 -21.06 12.19 -4.90
C ASN A 102 -19.72 12.62 -4.28
N LEU A 103 -18.93 11.63 -3.87
CA LEU A 103 -17.63 11.85 -3.26
C LEU A 103 -16.48 11.92 -4.27
N ALA A 104 -16.73 11.70 -5.56
CA ALA A 104 -15.70 11.69 -6.61
C ALA A 104 -14.87 13.00 -6.65
N GLY A 105 -15.47 14.13 -6.26
CA GLY A 105 -14.78 15.42 -6.16
C GLY A 105 -13.63 15.45 -5.15
N LEU A 106 -13.55 14.50 -4.21
CA LEU A 106 -12.44 14.38 -3.26
C LEU A 106 -11.20 13.69 -3.85
N THR A 107 -11.36 12.94 -4.93
CA THR A 107 -10.28 12.15 -5.55
C THR A 107 -9.02 12.97 -5.83
N PRO A 108 -9.06 14.17 -6.47
CA PRO A 108 -7.84 14.93 -6.74
C PRO A 108 -7.10 15.38 -5.46
N TYR A 109 -7.82 15.70 -4.39
CA TYR A 109 -7.21 16.08 -3.11
C TYR A 109 -6.53 14.89 -2.43
N LEU A 110 -7.15 13.71 -2.50
CA LEU A 110 -6.59 12.47 -1.96
C LEU A 110 -5.35 12.03 -2.73
N VAL A 111 -5.39 12.13 -4.07
CA VAL A 111 -4.23 11.86 -4.93
C VAL A 111 -3.09 12.82 -4.59
N ALA A 112 -3.38 14.13 -4.45
CA ALA A 112 -2.37 15.11 -4.04
C ALA A 112 -1.78 14.80 -2.65
N ALA A 113 -2.60 14.34 -1.70
CA ALA A 113 -2.13 13.92 -0.37
C ALA A 113 -1.17 12.73 -0.45
N ILE A 114 -1.46 11.71 -1.29
CA ILE A 114 -0.56 10.57 -1.51
C ILE A 114 0.76 11.04 -2.11
N PHE A 115 0.73 11.86 -3.15
CA PHE A 115 1.96 12.42 -3.74
C PHE A 115 2.76 13.23 -2.72
N GLY A 116 2.09 14.03 -1.88
CA GLY A 116 2.72 14.74 -0.79
C GLY A 116 3.43 13.81 0.19
N MET A 117 2.78 12.73 0.61
CA MET A 117 3.39 11.71 1.48
C MET A 117 4.61 11.05 0.84
N ILE A 118 4.53 10.72 -0.46
CA ILE A 118 5.67 10.14 -1.20
C ILE A 118 6.84 11.13 -1.24
N ILE A 119 6.58 12.40 -1.56
CA ILE A 119 7.63 13.45 -1.61
C ILE A 119 8.28 13.61 -0.25
N VAL A 120 7.50 13.71 0.83
CA VAL A 120 8.02 13.81 2.20
C VAL A 120 8.89 12.59 2.53
N SER A 121 8.43 11.38 2.22
CA SER A 121 9.21 10.14 2.44
C SER A 121 10.54 10.16 1.69
N LEU A 122 10.54 10.60 0.43
CA LEU A 122 11.74 10.68 -0.40
C LEU A 122 12.72 11.75 0.12
N VAL A 123 12.22 12.91 0.56
CA VAL A 123 13.05 13.98 1.15
C VAL A 123 13.74 13.49 2.42
N PHE A 124 13.02 12.82 3.34
CA PHE A 124 13.62 12.29 4.56
C PHE A 124 14.58 11.13 4.29
N MET A 125 14.28 10.29 3.31
CA MET A 125 15.19 9.23 2.87
C MET A 125 16.48 9.81 2.30
N ALA A 126 16.39 10.81 1.43
CA ALA A 126 17.56 11.51 0.88
C ALA A 126 18.33 12.26 1.98
N ALA A 127 17.66 12.92 2.90
CA ALA A 127 18.28 13.60 4.02
C ALA A 127 19.09 12.64 4.91
N SER A 128 18.57 11.45 5.18
CA SER A 128 19.30 10.40 5.88
C SER A 128 20.54 9.93 5.11
N TYR A 129 20.41 9.76 3.80
CA TYR A 129 21.51 9.30 2.96
C TYR A 129 22.63 10.32 2.84
N PHE A 130 22.30 11.60 2.68
CA PHE A 130 23.27 12.70 2.57
C PHE A 130 23.67 13.31 3.92
N SER A 131 23.21 12.74 5.05
CA SER A 131 23.52 13.20 6.41
C SER A 131 23.29 14.69 6.61
N ILE A 132 22.18 15.24 6.08
CA ILE A 132 21.85 16.67 6.19
C ILE A 132 21.55 17.00 7.67
N PRO A 133 22.36 17.85 8.35
CA PRO A 133 22.35 17.96 9.82
C PRO A 133 20.99 18.35 10.42
N TYR A 134 20.23 19.18 9.73
CA TYR A 134 18.94 19.70 10.22
C TYR A 134 17.80 18.70 10.11
N LEU A 135 17.75 17.93 9.01
CA LEU A 135 16.69 16.95 8.79
C LEU A 135 17.01 15.61 9.46
N SER A 136 18.27 15.25 9.58
CA SER A 136 18.72 14.03 10.26
C SER A 136 18.53 14.07 11.78
N SER A 137 18.36 15.27 12.37
CA SER A 137 18.02 15.42 13.79
C SER A 137 16.56 15.03 14.11
N ILE A 138 15.68 15.05 13.12
CA ILE A 138 14.30 14.58 13.29
C ILE A 138 14.32 13.06 13.19
N SER A 139 13.88 12.40 14.25
CA SER A 139 13.86 10.93 14.28
C SER A 139 13.03 10.38 13.12
N TYR A 140 13.64 9.55 12.28
CA TYR A 140 12.96 8.85 11.18
C TYR A 140 11.71 8.09 11.66
N SER A 141 11.76 7.55 12.89
CA SER A 141 10.61 6.86 13.50
C SER A 141 9.42 7.81 13.72
N THR A 142 9.66 9.05 14.14
CA THR A 142 8.59 10.05 14.33
C THR A 142 7.92 10.40 13.01
N ILE A 143 8.71 10.63 11.95
CA ILE A 143 8.16 10.94 10.62
C ILE A 143 7.38 9.75 10.06
N SER A 144 7.89 8.53 10.19
CA SER A 144 7.20 7.33 9.71
C SER A 144 5.89 7.10 10.44
N LEU A 145 5.82 7.38 11.75
CA LEU A 145 4.57 7.32 12.51
C LEU A 145 3.55 8.35 12.03
N ILE A 146 3.96 9.60 11.84
CA ILE A 146 3.06 10.66 11.36
C ILE A 146 2.54 10.28 9.96
N LEU A 147 3.42 9.89 9.04
CA LEU A 147 3.03 9.46 7.70
C LEU A 147 2.12 8.23 7.73
N GLY A 148 2.35 7.30 8.66
CA GLY A 148 1.49 6.14 8.88
C GLY A 148 0.08 6.54 9.29
N TYR A 149 -0.09 7.42 10.27
CA TYR A 149 -1.41 7.91 10.69
C TYR A 149 -2.11 8.69 9.58
N VAL A 150 -1.41 9.61 8.91
CA VAL A 150 -1.97 10.35 7.76
C VAL A 150 -2.36 9.38 6.65
N GLY A 151 -1.53 8.37 6.38
CA GLY A 151 -1.80 7.34 5.40
C GLY A 151 -3.09 6.58 5.69
N VAL A 152 -3.28 6.11 6.94
CA VAL A 152 -4.51 5.42 7.36
C VAL A 152 -5.74 6.29 7.09
N VAL A 153 -5.71 7.57 7.44
CA VAL A 153 -6.83 8.50 7.19
C VAL A 153 -7.09 8.67 5.70
N VAL A 154 -6.05 8.95 4.92
CA VAL A 154 -6.16 9.18 3.46
C VAL A 154 -6.71 7.93 2.76
N PHE A 155 -6.17 6.75 3.04
CA PHE A 155 -6.63 5.50 2.42
C PHE A 155 -8.05 5.11 2.88
N SER A 156 -8.43 5.40 4.11
CA SER A 156 -9.79 5.19 4.59
C SER A 156 -10.80 6.05 3.83
N ILE A 157 -10.48 7.33 3.60
CA ILE A 157 -11.33 8.21 2.81
C ILE A 157 -11.36 7.74 1.35
N PHE A 158 -10.23 7.28 0.78
CA PHE A 158 -10.19 6.68 -0.56
C PHE A 158 -11.16 5.51 -0.66
N THR A 159 -11.16 4.61 0.32
CA THR A 159 -12.10 3.48 0.35
C THR A 159 -13.56 3.96 0.27
N ALA A 160 -13.91 5.00 1.04
CA ALA A 160 -15.27 5.55 1.00
C ALA A 160 -15.60 6.18 -0.37
N VAL A 161 -14.65 6.89 -0.97
CA VAL A 161 -14.81 7.48 -2.32
C VAL A 161 -15.00 6.40 -3.36
N ASP A 162 -14.17 5.36 -3.38
CA ASP A 162 -14.25 4.27 -4.33
C ASP A 162 -15.57 3.52 -4.24
N MET A 163 -16.01 3.19 -3.02
CA MET A 163 -17.30 2.53 -2.81
C MET A 163 -18.48 3.42 -3.23
N ASN A 164 -18.39 4.73 -3.00
CA ASN A 164 -19.39 5.68 -3.46
C ASN A 164 -19.42 5.78 -5.00
N MET A 165 -18.27 5.78 -5.65
CA MET A 165 -18.17 5.78 -7.12
C MET A 165 -18.71 4.49 -7.71
N ILE A 166 -18.39 3.32 -7.14
CA ILE A 166 -18.93 2.02 -7.59
C ILE A 166 -20.45 2.02 -7.49
N LYS A 167 -21.00 2.45 -6.36
CA LYS A 167 -22.45 2.57 -6.18
C LYS A 167 -23.09 3.44 -7.27
N ASN A 168 -22.52 4.63 -7.51
CA ASN A 168 -23.09 5.58 -8.48
C ASN A 168 -22.87 5.16 -9.95
N SER A 169 -22.00 4.18 -10.23
CA SER A 169 -21.79 3.62 -11.57
C SER A 169 -22.75 2.48 -11.90
N VAL A 170 -23.41 1.89 -10.89
CA VAL A 170 -24.31 0.73 -11.04
C VAL A 170 -25.78 1.17 -10.97
N THR A 171 -26.06 2.35 -10.44
CA THR A 171 -27.42 2.96 -10.39
C THR A 171 -27.65 3.88 -11.55
#